data_9baf258ee9598bb322189f493cb14400
#
_entry.id   9baf258ee9598bb322189f493cb14400
#
_cell.length_a   1.000
_cell.length_b   1.000
_cell.length_c   1.000
_cell.angle_alpha   90.00
_cell.angle_beta   90.00
_cell.angle_gamma   90.00
#
_symmetry.space_group_name_H-M   'P 1'
#
loop_
_entity.id
_entity.type
_entity.pdbx_description
1 polymer ?
#
loop_
_entity_poly.entity_id
_entity_poly.type
_entity_poly.pdbx_seq_one_letter_code
_entity_poly.pdbx_strand_id
1 'polypeptide(L)'
;YRYKNPCCTTDTVVFSYKDEQALKEGRLKVLLVKRGNHPSIGCWALPGGFVNLRENLEDTARRELQEETGVSGLPVEQFACYGDYQRDPRARIITSAYLSIVKESDVSVEAGDDAADAAWFEIEMEPETAYEEDGWEKTEYHLTIQNQDQKRNAVILKKERTGLVREKYYVVKEGGGIAV
;
A
#
# COMPACT_ATOMS: atom_id res chain seq x y z
N TYR A 1 -21.46 -1.88 -24.70
CA TYR A 1 -21.08 -3.09 -23.94
C TYR A 1 -22.30 -3.62 -23.16
N ARG A 2 -22.49 -4.93 -23.21
CA ARG A 2 -23.60 -5.62 -22.51
C ARG A 2 -23.35 -5.77 -21.00
N TYR A 3 -22.08 -5.72 -20.59
CA TYR A 3 -21.65 -5.89 -19.20
C TYR A 3 -21.12 -4.58 -18.63
N LYS A 4 -21.47 -4.29 -17.36
CA LYS A 4 -20.86 -3.18 -16.62
C LYS A 4 -19.42 -3.55 -16.31
N ASN A 5 -18.48 -2.70 -16.67
CA ASN A 5 -17.06 -2.89 -16.37
C ASN A 5 -16.76 -2.40 -14.96
N PRO A 6 -15.90 -3.09 -14.18
CA PRO A 6 -15.32 -2.51 -12.98
C PRO A 6 -14.40 -1.34 -13.36
N CYS A 7 -14.24 -0.38 -12.45
CA CYS A 7 -13.17 0.59 -12.56
C CYS A 7 -11.84 -0.07 -12.23
N CYS A 8 -10.76 0.39 -12.86
CA CYS A 8 -9.40 -0.04 -12.55
C CYS A 8 -8.61 1.10 -11.91
N THR A 9 -7.84 0.79 -10.89
CA THR A 9 -6.88 1.69 -10.24
C THR A 9 -5.50 1.04 -10.17
N THR A 10 -4.50 1.84 -9.86
CA THR A 10 -3.18 1.36 -9.44
C THR A 10 -2.84 1.96 -8.08
N ASP A 11 -2.19 1.19 -7.23
CA ASP A 11 -1.64 1.66 -5.96
C ASP A 11 -0.16 1.27 -5.91
N THR A 12 0.72 2.19 -5.49
CA THR A 12 2.16 1.96 -5.49
C THR A 12 2.72 1.98 -4.08
N VAL A 13 3.31 0.87 -3.65
CA VAL A 13 4.09 0.80 -2.42
C VAL A 13 5.52 1.22 -2.74
N VAL A 14 5.97 2.34 -2.22
CA VAL A 14 7.36 2.77 -2.33
C VAL A 14 8.01 2.63 -0.97
N PHE A 15 9.00 1.74 -0.88
CA PHE A 15 9.86 1.66 0.29
C PHE A 15 11.14 2.44 0.07
N SER A 16 11.62 3.12 1.12
CA SER A 16 12.96 3.69 1.13
C SER A 16 13.82 3.10 2.24
N TYR A 17 15.12 3.09 2.01
CA TYR A 17 16.13 2.72 2.99
C TYR A 17 17.22 3.79 3.07
N LYS A 18 17.78 4.00 4.26
CA LYS A 18 18.80 5.02 4.50
C LYS A 18 20.17 4.63 3.93
N ASP A 19 20.59 3.39 4.21
CA ASP A 19 21.87 2.82 3.83
C ASP A 19 21.77 1.28 3.72
N GLU A 20 22.83 0.65 3.24
CA GLU A 20 22.86 -0.81 3.08
C GLU A 20 22.66 -1.59 4.38
N GLN A 21 23.08 -1.04 5.52
CA GLN A 21 22.89 -1.67 6.82
C GLN A 21 21.42 -1.64 7.20
N ALA A 22 20.74 -0.51 7.00
CA ALA A 22 19.30 -0.39 7.22
C ALA A 22 18.51 -1.36 6.34
N LEU A 23 18.90 -1.50 5.06
CA LEU A 23 18.27 -2.46 4.15
C LEU A 23 18.45 -3.92 4.62
N LYS A 24 19.66 -4.31 5.05
CA LYS A 24 19.95 -5.65 5.57
C LYS A 24 19.18 -5.96 6.86
N GLU A 25 18.94 -4.96 7.68
CA GLU A 25 18.18 -5.06 8.93
C GLU A 25 16.66 -4.93 8.74
N GLY A 26 16.21 -4.70 7.51
CA GLY A 26 14.80 -4.51 7.21
C GLY A 26 14.21 -3.20 7.74
N ARG A 27 15.08 -2.22 8.08
CA ARG A 27 14.64 -0.88 8.52
C ARG A 27 14.28 -0.04 7.30
N LEU A 28 12.99 -0.06 6.99
CA LEU A 28 12.41 0.61 5.83
C LEU A 28 11.46 1.73 6.26
N LYS A 29 11.27 2.68 5.34
CA LYS A 29 10.15 3.63 5.40
C LYS A 29 9.22 3.36 4.22
N VAL A 30 7.96 3.66 4.39
CA VAL A 30 6.94 3.63 3.33
C VAL A 30 6.50 5.05 3.01
N LEU A 31 6.34 5.34 1.73
CA LEU A 31 5.80 6.61 1.26
C LEU A 31 4.28 6.57 1.31
N LEU A 32 3.68 7.53 1.98
CA LEU A 32 2.23 7.70 2.03
C LEU A 32 1.84 9.12 1.63
N VAL A 33 0.65 9.23 1.07
CA VAL A 33 0.00 10.50 0.73
C VAL A 33 -1.21 10.73 1.61
N LYS A 34 -1.45 11.96 1.99
CA LYS A 34 -2.62 12.34 2.77
C LYS A 34 -3.75 12.74 1.84
N ARG A 35 -4.86 12.03 1.92
CA ARG A 35 -6.02 12.28 1.05
C ARG A 35 -6.62 13.65 1.28
N GLY A 36 -6.69 14.46 0.22
CA GLY A 36 -7.38 15.75 0.21
C GLY A 36 -8.88 15.64 -0.07
N ASN A 37 -9.34 14.55 -0.69
CA ASN A 37 -10.69 14.35 -1.20
C ASN A 37 -11.41 13.14 -0.60
N HIS A 38 -12.74 13.09 -0.75
CA HIS A 38 -13.56 11.93 -0.39
C HIS A 38 -13.27 10.69 -1.29
N PRO A 39 -13.42 9.47 -0.75
CA PRO A 39 -13.64 9.12 0.65
C PRO A 39 -12.36 9.22 1.48
N SER A 40 -12.50 9.18 2.81
CA SER A 40 -11.38 9.12 3.76
C SER A 40 -10.47 10.36 3.75
N ILE A 41 -11.06 11.58 3.67
CA ILE A 41 -10.31 12.84 3.78
C ILE A 41 -9.46 12.84 5.05
N GLY A 42 -8.19 13.25 4.91
CA GLY A 42 -7.22 13.33 6.00
C GLY A 42 -6.59 12.00 6.43
N CYS A 43 -7.04 10.87 5.85
CA CYS A 43 -6.36 9.59 6.03
C CYS A 43 -5.13 9.49 5.15
N TRP A 44 -4.15 8.71 5.60
CA TRP A 44 -2.98 8.36 4.83
C TRP A 44 -3.26 7.14 3.95
N ALA A 45 -2.77 7.14 2.73
CA ALA A 45 -2.95 6.08 1.74
C ALA A 45 -1.68 5.86 0.92
N LEU A 46 -1.60 4.76 0.22
CA LEU A 46 -0.59 4.58 -0.81
C LEU A 46 -0.85 5.56 -1.96
N PRO A 47 0.19 6.08 -2.63
CA PRO A 47 0.04 6.81 -3.87
C PRO A 47 -0.66 5.95 -4.92
N GLY A 48 -1.65 6.54 -5.61
CA GLY A 48 -2.37 5.81 -6.64
C GLY A 48 -3.72 6.39 -7.02
N GLY A 49 -4.23 5.95 -8.20
CA GLY A 49 -5.46 6.48 -8.74
C GLY A 49 -6.03 5.69 -9.91
N PHE A 50 -6.97 6.29 -10.61
CA PHE A 50 -7.70 5.66 -11.69
C PHE A 50 -6.90 5.56 -12.98
N VAL A 51 -7.04 4.42 -13.65
CA VAL A 51 -6.46 4.16 -14.98
C VAL A 51 -7.25 4.92 -16.04
N ASN A 52 -6.58 5.72 -16.84
CA ASN A 52 -7.19 6.40 -18.00
C ASN A 52 -7.43 5.41 -19.14
N LEU A 53 -8.44 5.69 -19.99
CA LEU A 53 -8.90 4.78 -21.06
C LEU A 53 -7.82 4.33 -22.06
N ARG A 54 -6.74 5.09 -22.22
CA ARG A 54 -5.64 4.81 -23.14
C ARG A 54 -4.29 4.80 -22.44
N GLU A 55 -4.25 4.38 -21.20
CA GLU A 55 -3.08 4.33 -20.37
C GLU A 55 -2.80 2.89 -19.94
N ASN A 56 -1.53 2.48 -19.96
CA ASN A 56 -1.14 1.19 -19.39
C ASN A 56 -1.09 1.29 -17.86
N LEU A 57 -1.29 0.18 -17.17
CA LEU A 57 -1.30 0.14 -15.70
C LEU A 57 0.00 0.68 -15.08
N GLU A 58 1.14 0.32 -15.67
CA GLU A 58 2.45 0.78 -15.22
C GLU A 58 2.64 2.29 -15.41
N ASP A 59 2.13 2.84 -16.53
CA ASP A 59 2.18 4.28 -16.82
C ASP A 59 1.28 5.04 -15.83
N THR A 60 0.10 4.49 -15.51
CA THR A 60 -0.78 5.04 -14.45
C THR A 60 -0.05 5.07 -13.10
N ALA A 61 0.58 3.96 -12.69
CA ALA A 61 1.29 3.88 -11.41
C ALA A 61 2.39 4.93 -11.31
N ARG A 62 3.15 5.16 -12.38
CA ARG A 62 4.20 6.21 -12.44
C ARG A 62 3.63 7.61 -12.45
N ARG A 63 2.55 7.85 -13.20
CA ARG A 63 1.89 9.16 -13.27
C ARG A 63 1.32 9.56 -11.92
N GLU A 64 0.51 8.70 -11.28
CA GLU A 64 -0.09 8.97 -9.99
C GLU A 64 1.00 9.20 -8.91
N LEU A 65 2.06 8.38 -8.90
CA LEU A 65 3.19 8.58 -8.00
C LEU A 65 3.82 9.97 -8.19
N GLN A 66 4.05 10.38 -9.42
CA GLN A 66 4.61 11.70 -9.73
C GLN A 66 3.66 12.83 -9.36
N GLU A 67 2.38 12.72 -9.72
CA GLU A 67 1.36 13.75 -9.47
C GLU A 67 1.14 13.99 -7.98
N GLU A 68 1.12 12.91 -7.17
CA GLU A 68 0.84 13.00 -5.74
C GLU A 68 2.06 13.26 -4.85
N THR A 69 3.27 12.90 -5.30
CA THR A 69 4.48 12.92 -4.45
C THR A 69 5.68 13.64 -5.04
N GLY A 70 5.59 14.09 -6.29
CA GLY A 70 6.73 14.65 -7.04
C GLY A 70 7.78 13.60 -7.46
N VAL A 71 7.68 12.37 -7.00
CA VAL A 71 8.66 11.30 -7.27
C VAL A 71 8.47 10.73 -8.66
N SER A 72 9.53 10.72 -9.48
CA SER A 72 9.50 10.21 -10.84
C SER A 72 10.73 9.37 -11.19
N GLY A 73 10.63 8.62 -12.30
CA GLY A 73 11.75 7.84 -12.83
C GLY A 73 12.08 6.56 -12.07
N LEU A 74 11.26 6.17 -11.08
CA LEU A 74 11.48 4.93 -10.35
C LEU A 74 11.05 3.71 -11.16
N PRO A 75 11.82 2.61 -11.08
CA PRO A 75 11.33 1.30 -11.51
C PRO A 75 10.16 0.88 -10.61
N VAL A 76 9.08 0.43 -11.23
CA VAL A 76 7.93 -0.14 -10.52
C VAL A 76 7.67 -1.54 -11.05
N GLU A 77 7.40 -2.48 -10.15
CA GLU A 77 7.08 -3.88 -10.47
C GLU A 77 5.69 -4.23 -9.97
N GLN A 78 4.84 -4.75 -10.85
CA GLN A 78 3.53 -5.24 -10.44
C GLN A 78 3.69 -6.52 -9.63
N PHE A 79 3.21 -6.54 -8.39
CA PHE A 79 3.35 -7.70 -7.51
C PHE A 79 2.01 -8.35 -7.13
N ALA A 80 0.89 -7.64 -7.25
CA ALA A 80 -0.43 -8.15 -6.89
C ALA A 80 -1.56 -7.47 -7.66
N CYS A 81 -2.75 -8.09 -7.59
CA CYS A 81 -4.01 -7.50 -8.02
C CYS A 81 -5.07 -7.82 -6.96
N TYR A 82 -5.80 -6.80 -6.51
CA TYR A 82 -6.82 -6.93 -5.48
C TYR A 82 -8.20 -6.61 -6.06
N GLY A 83 -9.09 -7.56 -5.97
CA GLY A 83 -10.39 -7.46 -6.63
C GLY A 83 -11.57 -7.91 -5.76
N ASP A 84 -11.46 -7.90 -4.43
CA ASP A 84 -12.60 -8.19 -3.55
C ASP A 84 -13.72 -7.19 -3.81
N TYR A 85 -14.94 -7.71 -3.89
CA TYR A 85 -16.04 -6.89 -4.39
C TYR A 85 -16.44 -5.76 -3.42
N GLN A 86 -16.09 -5.88 -2.15
CA GLN A 86 -16.38 -4.90 -1.10
C GLN A 86 -15.16 -4.08 -0.65
N ARG A 87 -13.98 -4.23 -1.32
CA ARG A 87 -12.77 -3.52 -0.88
C ARG A 87 -12.88 -2.01 -0.96
N ASP A 88 -13.64 -1.48 -1.91
CA ASP A 88 -13.84 -0.05 -2.10
C ASP A 88 -15.33 0.31 -1.97
N PRO A 89 -15.68 1.23 -1.04
CA PRO A 89 -17.07 1.59 -0.81
C PRO A 89 -17.71 2.41 -1.93
N ARG A 90 -16.93 2.97 -2.85
CA ARG A 90 -17.42 3.83 -3.93
C ARG A 90 -18.07 3.06 -5.08
N ALA A 91 -17.41 1.95 -5.48
CA ALA A 91 -17.81 1.18 -6.65
C ALA A 91 -17.10 -0.17 -6.71
N ARG A 92 -17.42 -0.97 -7.74
CA ARG A 92 -16.64 -2.15 -8.10
C ARG A 92 -15.29 -1.71 -8.67
N ILE A 93 -14.26 -1.71 -7.84
CA ILE A 93 -12.91 -1.28 -8.19
C ILE A 93 -11.93 -2.45 -8.04
N ILE A 94 -11.11 -2.66 -9.05
CA ILE A 94 -10.00 -3.60 -9.07
C ILE A 94 -8.72 -2.78 -9.10
N THR A 95 -7.79 -3.05 -8.21
CA THR A 95 -6.48 -2.36 -8.21
C THR A 95 -5.35 -3.31 -8.56
N SER A 96 -4.41 -2.81 -9.35
CA SER A 96 -3.10 -3.42 -9.55
C SER A 96 -2.10 -2.75 -8.63
N ALA A 97 -1.45 -3.55 -7.78
CA ALA A 97 -0.47 -3.06 -6.82
C ALA A 97 0.96 -3.17 -7.38
N TYR A 98 1.69 -2.08 -7.26
CA TYR A 98 3.08 -1.93 -7.69
C TYR A 98 4.01 -1.73 -6.50
N LEU A 99 5.26 -2.16 -6.64
CA LEU A 99 6.32 -2.04 -5.64
C LEU A 99 7.51 -1.31 -6.26
N SER A 100 8.10 -0.41 -5.48
CA SER A 100 9.41 0.17 -5.73
C SER A 100 10.22 0.22 -4.44
N ILE A 101 11.54 0.07 -4.54
CA ILE A 101 12.46 0.21 -3.42
C ILE A 101 13.58 1.17 -3.83
N VAL A 102 13.82 2.21 -3.03
CA VAL A 102 14.75 3.29 -3.36
C VAL A 102 15.65 3.64 -2.18
N LYS A 103 16.82 4.21 -2.46
CA LYS A 103 17.62 4.83 -1.42
C LYS A 103 17.04 6.19 -1.08
N GLU A 104 16.90 6.50 0.21
CA GLU A 104 16.28 7.75 0.69
C GLU A 104 16.94 9.01 0.12
N SER A 105 18.28 8.97 -0.10
CA SER A 105 19.03 10.09 -0.68
C SER A 105 18.77 10.34 -2.17
N ASP A 106 18.15 9.40 -2.87
CA ASP A 106 18.01 9.47 -4.33
C ASP A 106 16.65 10.03 -4.76
N VAL A 107 15.76 10.30 -3.79
CA VAL A 107 14.42 10.84 -4.04
C VAL A 107 14.11 12.02 -3.13
N SER A 108 13.42 13.01 -3.68
CA SER A 108 12.80 14.10 -2.94
C SER A 108 11.29 13.95 -3.03
N VAL A 109 10.59 14.12 -1.91
CA VAL A 109 9.14 14.00 -1.84
C VAL A 109 8.54 15.38 -1.57
N GLU A 110 7.60 15.76 -2.42
CA GLU A 110 6.82 16.99 -2.30
C GLU A 110 5.35 16.65 -2.58
N ALA A 111 4.43 17.11 -1.75
CA ALA A 111 3.01 16.90 -1.98
C ALA A 111 2.58 17.59 -3.30
N GLY A 112 1.92 16.84 -4.17
CA GLY A 112 1.38 17.34 -5.41
C GLY A 112 -0.07 17.82 -5.32
N ASP A 113 -0.66 18.16 -6.47
CA ASP A 113 -1.91 18.92 -6.58
C ASP A 113 -3.12 18.32 -5.85
N ASP A 114 -3.27 16.98 -5.84
CA ASP A 114 -4.41 16.29 -5.22
C ASP A 114 -4.11 15.70 -3.82
N ALA A 115 -2.86 15.72 -3.39
CA ALA A 115 -2.44 15.30 -2.07
C ALA A 115 -2.36 16.49 -1.11
N ALA A 116 -3.02 16.41 0.03
CA ALA A 116 -2.90 17.41 1.07
C ALA A 116 -1.51 17.40 1.74
N ASP A 117 -0.80 16.28 1.65
CA ASP A 117 0.54 16.06 2.19
C ASP A 117 1.14 14.77 1.62
N ALA A 118 2.47 14.64 1.60
CA ALA A 118 3.19 13.42 1.25
C ALA A 118 4.39 13.24 2.18
N ALA A 119 4.54 12.07 2.80
CA ALA A 119 5.58 11.85 3.79
C ALA A 119 6.06 10.40 3.87
N TRP A 120 7.30 10.24 4.33
CA TRP A 120 7.87 8.98 4.71
C TRP A 120 7.47 8.58 6.13
N PHE A 121 7.10 7.32 6.30
CA PHE A 121 6.79 6.71 7.59
C PHE A 121 7.70 5.51 7.81
N GLU A 122 8.31 5.44 8.99
CA GLU A 122 8.95 4.21 9.46
C GLU A 122 7.90 3.13 9.61
N ILE A 123 8.24 1.92 9.20
CA ILE A 123 7.34 0.77 9.26
C ILE A 123 8.00 -0.34 10.06
N GLU A 124 7.27 -0.85 11.04
CA GLU A 124 7.65 -2.00 11.86
C GLU A 124 6.50 -3.00 11.87
N MET A 125 6.80 -4.27 11.68
CA MET A 125 5.83 -5.34 11.73
C MET A 125 6.36 -6.50 12.55
N GLU A 126 5.79 -6.68 13.74
CA GLU A 126 6.22 -7.68 14.71
C GLU A 126 5.18 -8.78 14.87
N PRO A 127 5.56 -10.06 14.80
CA PRO A 127 4.66 -11.15 15.13
C PRO A 127 4.38 -11.16 16.65
N GLU A 128 3.10 -11.28 17.02
CA GLU A 128 2.69 -11.36 18.42
C GLU A 128 2.32 -12.79 18.81
N THR A 129 1.38 -13.38 18.09
CA THR A 129 0.81 -14.69 18.41
C THR A 129 0.72 -15.54 17.16
N ALA A 130 1.16 -16.80 17.28
CA ALA A 130 0.99 -17.79 16.23
C ALA A 130 0.22 -19.01 16.80
N TYR A 131 -0.80 -19.47 16.07
CA TYR A 131 -1.64 -20.60 16.46
C TYR A 131 -2.23 -21.31 15.25
N GLU A 132 -2.70 -22.54 15.46
CA GLU A 132 -3.43 -23.30 14.45
C GLU A 132 -4.90 -23.40 14.82
N GLU A 133 -5.80 -23.15 13.87
CA GLU A 133 -7.23 -23.28 14.04
C GLU A 133 -7.89 -23.63 12.70
N ASP A 134 -8.76 -24.66 12.73
CA ASP A 134 -9.50 -25.15 11.55
C ASP A 134 -8.60 -25.50 10.34
N GLY A 135 -7.39 -26.03 10.61
CA GLY A 135 -6.42 -26.37 9.57
C GLY A 135 -5.73 -25.16 8.91
N TRP A 136 -5.79 -23.99 9.55
CA TRP A 136 -5.08 -22.79 9.16
C TRP A 136 -4.01 -22.43 10.19
N GLU A 137 -2.79 -22.20 9.71
CA GLU A 137 -1.77 -21.51 10.47
C GLU A 137 -2.13 -20.00 10.50
N LYS A 138 -2.32 -19.47 11.69
CA LYS A 138 -2.71 -18.08 11.93
C LYS A 138 -1.60 -17.37 12.69
N THR A 139 -1.19 -16.21 12.20
CA THR A 139 -0.21 -15.35 12.88
C THR A 139 -0.77 -13.94 12.97
N GLU A 140 -0.83 -13.41 14.16
CA GLU A 140 -1.16 -12.00 14.39
C GLU A 140 0.13 -11.16 14.38
N TYR A 141 0.08 -10.02 13.72
CA TYR A 141 1.16 -9.07 13.62
C TYR A 141 0.71 -7.71 14.11
N HIS A 142 1.56 -7.06 14.89
CA HIS A 142 1.45 -5.63 15.15
C HIS A 142 2.18 -4.86 14.07
N LEU A 143 1.43 -4.07 13.30
CA LEU A 143 1.97 -3.11 12.35
C LEU A 143 2.01 -1.74 13.01
N THR A 144 3.17 -1.13 13.07
CA THR A 144 3.37 0.27 13.44
C THR A 144 3.85 1.05 12.23
N ILE A 145 3.20 2.18 11.95
CA ILE A 145 3.60 3.15 10.94
C ILE A 145 3.74 4.49 11.64
N GLN A 146 4.92 5.11 11.62
CA GLN A 146 5.18 6.34 12.35
C GLN A 146 6.12 7.30 11.63
N ASN A 147 5.94 8.59 11.90
CA ASN A 147 6.88 9.65 11.59
C ASN A 147 7.01 10.59 12.80
N GLN A 148 7.64 11.77 12.61
CA GLN A 148 7.85 12.74 13.71
C GLN A 148 6.53 13.26 14.30
N ASP A 149 5.47 13.35 13.50
CA ASP A 149 4.22 14.04 13.87
C ASP A 149 3.12 13.07 14.32
N GLN A 150 3.21 11.80 13.90
CA GLN A 150 2.11 10.87 14.13
C GLN A 150 2.55 9.40 14.12
N LYS A 151 1.79 8.59 14.86
CA LYS A 151 1.92 7.15 14.93
C LYS A 151 0.56 6.50 14.67
N ARG A 152 0.56 5.42 13.89
CA ARG A 152 -0.62 4.57 13.62
C ARG A 152 -0.26 3.12 13.88
N ASN A 153 -1.19 2.38 14.45
CA ASN A 153 -1.04 0.96 14.73
C ASN A 153 -2.18 0.19 14.08
N ALA A 154 -1.89 -1.02 13.65
CA ALA A 154 -2.88 -1.97 13.18
C ALA A 154 -2.52 -3.37 13.65
N VAL A 155 -3.55 -4.21 13.84
CA VAL A 155 -3.38 -5.64 14.06
C VAL A 155 -3.77 -6.38 12.79
N ILE A 156 -2.84 -7.14 12.24
CA ILE A 156 -3.01 -7.89 11.00
C ILE A 156 -3.00 -9.38 11.30
N LEU A 157 -4.06 -10.08 10.91
CA LEU A 157 -4.12 -11.53 10.96
C LEU A 157 -3.72 -12.10 9.61
N LYS A 158 -2.58 -12.80 9.56
CA LYS A 158 -2.20 -13.67 8.46
C LYS A 158 -2.80 -15.05 8.68
N LYS A 159 -3.49 -15.59 7.67
CA LYS A 159 -3.97 -16.98 7.61
C LYS A 159 -3.26 -17.67 6.47
N GLU A 160 -2.66 -18.81 6.75
CA GLU A 160 -1.93 -19.58 5.76
C GLU A 160 -2.29 -21.07 5.86
N ARG A 161 -2.45 -21.72 4.71
CA ARG A 161 -2.66 -23.16 4.62
C ARG A 161 -1.86 -23.70 3.44
N THR A 162 -1.06 -24.72 3.70
CA THR A 162 -0.27 -25.41 2.68
C THR A 162 -0.94 -26.72 2.31
N GLY A 163 -1.29 -26.87 1.03
CA GLY A 163 -1.83 -28.07 0.42
C GLY A 163 -1.16 -28.28 -0.94
N LEU A 164 -1.92 -28.71 -1.94
CA LEU A 164 -1.44 -28.73 -3.34
C LEU A 164 -1.17 -27.31 -3.87
N VAL A 165 -1.90 -26.34 -3.33
CA VAL A 165 -1.70 -24.90 -3.55
C VAL A 165 -1.58 -24.23 -2.19
N ARG A 166 -0.68 -23.27 -2.08
CA ARG A 166 -0.55 -22.44 -0.88
C ARG A 166 -1.62 -21.37 -0.90
N GLU A 167 -2.48 -21.37 0.11
CA GLU A 167 -3.49 -20.35 0.33
C GLU A 167 -2.99 -19.38 1.41
N LYS A 168 -3.11 -18.08 1.17
CA LYS A 168 -2.62 -17.06 2.08
C LYS A 168 -3.53 -15.83 2.04
N TYR A 169 -4.00 -15.42 3.20
CA TYR A 169 -4.89 -14.27 3.36
C TYR A 169 -4.39 -13.36 4.47
N TYR A 170 -4.62 -12.07 4.31
CA TYR A 170 -4.39 -11.05 5.33
C TYR A 170 -5.69 -10.35 5.65
N VAL A 171 -5.95 -10.15 6.94
CA VAL A 171 -7.14 -9.46 7.43
C VAL A 171 -6.70 -8.41 8.46
N VAL A 172 -7.09 -7.17 8.27
CA VAL A 172 -6.92 -6.13 9.28
C VAL A 172 -8.00 -6.32 10.34
N LYS A 173 -7.60 -6.66 11.56
CA LYS A 173 -8.51 -6.85 12.71
C LYS A 173 -8.83 -5.52 13.39
N GLU A 174 -7.80 -4.69 13.57
CA GLU A 174 -7.89 -3.39 14.22
C GLU A 174 -6.97 -2.42 13.51
N GLY A 175 -7.36 -1.17 13.37
CA GLY A 175 -6.56 -0.11 12.77
C GLY A 175 -7.40 1.12 12.47
N GLY A 176 -6.75 2.27 12.37
CA GLY A 176 -7.42 3.51 12.03
C GLY A 176 -6.49 4.57 11.46
N GLY A 177 -7.05 5.44 10.59
CA GLY A 177 -6.33 6.56 9.99
C GLY A 177 -5.49 6.22 8.76
N ILE A 178 -5.53 4.97 8.29
CA ILE A 178 -4.98 4.52 7.01
C ILE A 178 -6.16 4.13 6.13
N ALA A 179 -6.23 4.69 4.93
CA ALA A 179 -7.22 4.28 3.93
C ALA A 179 -6.71 3.01 3.24
N VAL A 180 -7.56 2.00 3.13
CA VAL A 180 -7.28 0.72 2.46
C VAL A 180 -8.06 0.65 1.15
#